data_02f699b97364cfacf029776ca2b36369
#
_entry.id   02f699b97364cfacf029776ca2b36369
#
_cell.length_a   1.000
_cell.length_b   1.000
_cell.length_c   1.000
_cell.angle_alpha   90.00
_cell.angle_beta   90.00
_cell.angle_gamma   90.00
#
_symmetry.space_group_name_H-M   'P 1'
#
loop_
_entity.id
_entity.type
_entity.pdbx_description
1 polymer ?
#
loop_
_entity_poly.entity_id
_entity_poly.type
_entity_poly.pdbx_seq_one_letter_code
_entity_poly.pdbx_strand_id
1 'polypeptide(L)'
;MTDTALPQLILLPGLLNDAELWRDQVEGLADAARCRVADLTQGESLRALAEQVLDEAEPTFALAGFSMGGYVAQEIARLAPERIERLALVDTGIRVDTPERAAQRKATNFAAQRPGAFLGIADRLMAAYVDPSRLDDKDLTGRIQAMTQRLGREVFVRQNSLPREDGEAALRALSCPIVIICGEHDAITPLAGQYEMAKAIGCSHLVVIPNAGHMTPMEAPGAVNGALRHWLSR
;
A
#
# COMPACT_ATOMS: atom_id res chain seq x y z
N MET A 1 -3.74 -36.45 5.51
CA MET A 1 -3.80 -35.10 4.85
C MET A 1 -3.72 -34.13 6.01
N THR A 2 -2.59 -33.50 6.21
CA THR A 2 -2.44 -32.45 7.22
C THR A 2 -3.30 -31.27 6.76
N ASP A 3 -4.32 -30.97 7.54
CA ASP A 3 -5.12 -29.75 7.40
C ASP A 3 -4.18 -28.57 7.72
N THR A 4 -3.41 -28.13 6.70
CA THR A 4 -2.55 -26.96 6.84
C THR A 4 -3.45 -25.76 6.82
N ALA A 5 -3.62 -25.13 7.98
CA ALA A 5 -4.36 -23.86 8.07
C ALA A 5 -3.84 -22.86 7.02
N LEU A 6 -4.75 -22.13 6.39
CA LEU A 6 -4.36 -21.09 5.41
C LEU A 6 -3.38 -20.09 6.03
N PRO A 7 -2.36 -19.63 5.28
CA PRO A 7 -1.40 -18.65 5.79
C PRO A 7 -2.08 -17.33 6.17
N GLN A 8 -1.57 -16.65 7.18
CA GLN A 8 -1.98 -15.28 7.47
C GLN A 8 -1.44 -14.33 6.39
N LEU A 9 -2.31 -13.51 5.81
CA LEU A 9 -1.93 -12.40 4.92
C LEU A 9 -2.30 -11.07 5.57
N ILE A 10 -1.29 -10.29 5.93
CA ILE A 10 -1.47 -8.94 6.47
C ILE A 10 -1.48 -7.95 5.32
N LEU A 11 -2.53 -7.15 5.24
CA LEU A 11 -2.76 -6.13 4.22
C LEU A 11 -2.62 -4.74 4.84
N LEU A 12 -1.61 -3.99 4.41
CA LEU A 12 -1.29 -2.66 4.93
C LEU A 12 -1.85 -1.59 4.00
N PRO A 13 -2.81 -0.76 4.46
CA PRO A 13 -3.38 0.31 3.66
C PRO A 13 -2.41 1.46 3.42
N GLY A 14 -2.74 2.32 2.44
CA GLY A 14 -2.02 3.54 2.15
C GLY A 14 -2.48 4.75 2.96
N LEU A 15 -2.00 5.93 2.54
CA LEU A 15 -2.43 7.23 3.08
C LEU A 15 -3.94 7.42 2.85
N LEU A 16 -4.69 7.73 3.91
CA LEU A 16 -6.15 7.87 3.87
C LEU A 16 -6.89 6.65 3.32
N ASN A 17 -6.33 5.46 3.56
CA ASN A 17 -7.01 4.22 3.24
C ASN A 17 -7.27 3.40 4.50
N ASP A 18 -8.33 2.63 4.46
CA ASP A 18 -8.71 1.65 5.49
C ASP A 18 -9.05 0.30 4.85
N ALA A 19 -9.85 -0.52 5.53
CA ALA A 19 -10.22 -1.84 5.03
C ALA A 19 -10.98 -1.81 3.69
N GLU A 20 -11.59 -0.69 3.32
CA GLU A 20 -12.28 -0.53 2.03
C GLU A 20 -11.33 -0.67 0.84
N LEU A 21 -10.06 -0.22 0.98
CA LEU A 21 -9.04 -0.40 -0.04
C LEU A 21 -8.89 -1.88 -0.44
N TRP A 22 -8.83 -2.75 0.56
CA TRP A 22 -8.53 -4.16 0.42
C TRP A 22 -9.75 -5.08 0.40
N ARG A 23 -10.98 -4.51 0.40
CA ARG A 23 -12.23 -5.28 0.46
C ARG A 23 -12.27 -6.41 -0.57
N ASP A 24 -11.98 -6.07 -1.81
CA ASP A 24 -12.08 -7.00 -2.92
C ASP A 24 -10.96 -8.07 -2.90
N GLN A 25 -9.82 -7.79 -2.22
CA GLN A 25 -8.75 -8.76 -1.98
C GLN A 25 -9.12 -9.70 -0.82
N VAL A 26 -9.68 -9.17 0.26
CA VAL A 26 -10.16 -10.00 1.40
C VAL A 26 -11.18 -11.02 0.94
N GLU A 27 -12.15 -10.60 0.11
CA GLU A 27 -13.15 -11.50 -0.46
C GLU A 27 -12.54 -12.46 -1.48
N GLY A 28 -11.72 -11.94 -2.40
CA GLY A 28 -11.18 -12.70 -3.51
C GLY A 28 -10.06 -13.69 -3.15
N LEU A 29 -9.47 -13.58 -1.96
CA LEU A 29 -8.40 -14.47 -1.49
C LEU A 29 -8.82 -15.35 -0.29
N ALA A 30 -10.10 -15.35 0.09
CA ALA A 30 -10.60 -16.06 1.28
C ALA A 30 -10.33 -17.57 1.28
N ASP A 31 -10.18 -18.19 0.10
CA ASP A 31 -9.82 -19.59 -0.07
C ASP A 31 -8.30 -19.86 -0.13
N ALA A 32 -7.47 -18.79 -0.18
CA ALA A 32 -6.01 -18.88 -0.33
C ALA A 32 -5.25 -18.38 0.91
N ALA A 33 -5.82 -17.44 1.68
CA ALA A 33 -5.19 -16.87 2.87
C ALA A 33 -6.24 -16.35 3.88
N ARG A 34 -5.84 -16.30 5.14
CA ARG A 34 -6.59 -15.59 6.20
C ARG A 34 -6.16 -14.12 6.18
N CYS A 35 -6.90 -13.30 5.40
CA CYS A 35 -6.59 -11.89 5.23
C CYS A 35 -6.92 -11.09 6.50
N ARG A 36 -5.98 -10.23 6.93
CA ARG A 36 -6.17 -9.23 7.98
C ARG A 36 -5.72 -7.86 7.48
N VAL A 37 -6.61 -6.88 7.48
CA VAL A 37 -6.25 -5.49 7.17
C VAL A 37 -5.80 -4.80 8.45
N ALA A 38 -4.61 -4.23 8.46
CA ALA A 38 -4.09 -3.50 9.60
C ALA A 38 -4.67 -2.08 9.67
N ASP A 39 -4.88 -1.58 10.89
CA ASP A 39 -5.21 -0.17 11.12
C ASP A 39 -3.91 0.65 11.23
N LEU A 40 -3.68 1.54 10.27
CA LEU A 40 -2.53 2.43 10.24
C LEU A 40 -2.89 3.90 10.54
N THR A 41 -4.03 4.14 11.19
CA THR A 41 -4.54 5.49 11.42
C THR A 41 -3.94 6.18 12.65
N GLN A 42 -3.36 5.47 13.62
CA GLN A 42 -3.00 6.01 14.94
C GLN A 42 -1.50 6.16 15.21
N GLY A 43 -0.61 5.61 14.39
CA GLY A 43 0.83 5.68 14.63
C GLY A 43 1.45 7.04 14.29
N GLU A 44 2.44 7.47 15.09
CA GLU A 44 3.17 8.73 14.92
C GLU A 44 4.52 8.56 14.18
N SER A 45 4.88 7.31 13.86
CA SER A 45 6.06 6.96 13.06
C SER A 45 5.82 5.68 12.29
N LEU A 46 6.57 5.45 11.20
CA LEU A 46 6.53 4.16 10.48
C LEU A 46 6.89 3.01 11.40
N ARG A 47 7.86 3.24 12.31
CA ARG A 47 8.29 2.25 13.30
C ARG A 47 7.16 1.88 14.27
N ALA A 48 6.44 2.86 14.83
CA ALA A 48 5.32 2.60 15.74
C ALA A 48 4.19 1.82 15.05
N LEU A 49 3.90 2.15 13.77
CA LEU A 49 2.94 1.40 12.96
C LEU A 49 3.42 -0.04 12.70
N ALA A 50 4.70 -0.23 12.41
CA ALA A 50 5.28 -1.55 12.18
C ALA A 50 5.25 -2.40 13.46
N GLU A 51 5.61 -1.85 14.61
CA GLU A 51 5.55 -2.51 15.92
C GLU A 51 4.11 -2.92 16.25
N GLN A 52 3.13 -2.04 16.08
CA GLN A 52 1.71 -2.36 16.28
C GLN A 52 1.26 -3.54 15.38
N VAL A 53 1.65 -3.56 14.11
CA VAL A 53 1.31 -4.66 13.20
C VAL A 53 1.95 -5.97 13.68
N LEU A 54 3.22 -5.93 14.10
CA LEU A 54 3.96 -7.09 14.60
C LEU A 54 3.38 -7.66 15.90
N ASP A 55 2.89 -6.81 16.80
CA ASP A 55 2.27 -7.24 18.07
C ASP A 55 0.97 -8.04 17.83
N GLU A 56 0.27 -7.77 16.76
CA GLU A 56 -0.99 -8.43 16.41
C GLU A 56 -0.82 -9.59 15.40
N ALA A 57 0.38 -9.76 14.84
CA ALA A 57 0.66 -10.74 13.80
C ALA A 57 0.99 -12.12 14.41
N GLU A 58 0.67 -13.18 13.64
CA GLU A 58 1.16 -14.53 13.93
C GLU A 58 2.70 -14.57 13.86
N PRO A 59 3.34 -15.61 14.41
CA PRO A 59 4.80 -15.73 14.41
C PRO A 59 5.43 -15.54 13.04
N THR A 60 4.80 -16.07 11.98
CA THR A 60 5.17 -15.85 10.58
C THR A 60 3.93 -15.52 9.74
N PHE A 61 4.10 -14.71 8.71
CA PHE A 61 2.99 -14.24 7.88
C PHE A 61 3.45 -13.79 6.48
N ALA A 62 2.51 -13.80 5.54
CA ALA A 62 2.63 -13.07 4.28
C ALA A 62 2.23 -11.59 4.49
N LEU A 63 2.88 -10.68 3.80
CA LEU A 63 2.71 -9.24 3.98
C LEU A 63 2.50 -8.54 2.64
N ALA A 64 1.46 -7.74 2.50
CA ALA A 64 1.23 -6.89 1.33
C ALA A 64 1.05 -5.43 1.75
N GLY A 65 1.88 -4.53 1.24
CA GLY A 65 1.85 -3.11 1.56
C GLY A 65 1.53 -2.23 0.36
N PHE A 66 0.44 -1.46 0.46
CA PHE A 66 0.03 -0.51 -0.57
C PHE A 66 0.52 0.90 -0.24
N SER A 67 1.17 1.58 -1.20
CA SER A 67 1.56 2.98 -1.09
C SER A 67 2.32 3.27 0.21
N MET A 68 1.76 4.07 1.13
CA MET A 68 2.31 4.29 2.47
C MET A 68 2.51 2.98 3.25
N GLY A 69 1.56 2.05 3.15
CA GLY A 69 1.68 0.73 3.77
C GLY A 69 2.89 -0.07 3.29
N GLY A 70 3.38 0.20 2.07
CA GLY A 70 4.64 -0.36 1.57
C GLY A 70 5.87 0.13 2.36
N TYR A 71 5.87 1.38 2.83
CA TYR A 71 6.93 1.88 3.72
C TYR A 71 6.83 1.27 5.13
N VAL A 72 5.61 1.02 5.62
CA VAL A 72 5.43 0.26 6.87
C VAL A 72 5.92 -1.18 6.71
N ALA A 73 5.67 -1.82 5.57
CA ALA A 73 6.19 -3.15 5.27
C ALA A 73 7.73 -3.20 5.25
N GLN A 74 8.38 -2.15 4.73
CA GLN A 74 9.84 -2.02 4.76
C GLN A 74 10.37 -1.86 6.19
N GLU A 75 9.63 -1.18 7.04
CA GLU A 75 10.00 -1.07 8.45
C GLU A 75 9.82 -2.41 9.20
N ILE A 76 8.75 -3.16 8.91
CA ILE A 76 8.58 -4.54 9.40
C ILE A 76 9.75 -5.42 8.94
N ALA A 77 10.20 -5.27 7.68
CA ALA A 77 11.36 -5.99 7.17
C ALA A 77 12.68 -5.64 7.89
N ARG A 78 12.82 -4.42 8.43
CA ARG A 78 13.97 -4.05 9.29
C ARG A 78 13.88 -4.66 10.68
N LEU A 79 12.66 -4.71 11.26
CA LEU A 79 12.46 -5.11 12.64
C LEU A 79 12.42 -6.63 12.84
N ALA A 80 11.80 -7.35 11.89
CA ALA A 80 11.52 -8.77 12.02
C ALA A 80 11.53 -9.48 10.65
N PRO A 81 12.65 -9.44 9.90
CA PRO A 81 12.74 -10.03 8.57
C PRO A 81 12.43 -11.54 8.56
N GLU A 82 12.75 -12.24 9.63
CA GLU A 82 12.53 -13.69 9.79
C GLU A 82 11.05 -14.07 9.92
N ARG A 83 10.18 -13.12 10.22
CA ARG A 83 8.72 -13.35 10.33
C ARG A 83 8.00 -13.23 9.00
N ILE A 84 8.64 -12.63 7.98
CA ILE A 84 8.04 -12.40 6.67
C ILE A 84 8.29 -13.60 5.77
N GLU A 85 7.25 -14.40 5.54
CA GLU A 85 7.32 -15.54 4.62
C GLU A 85 7.27 -15.10 3.15
N ARG A 86 6.58 -14.01 2.86
CA ARG A 86 6.39 -13.44 1.52
C ARG A 86 6.08 -11.95 1.61
N LEU A 87 6.54 -11.17 0.66
CA LEU A 87 6.28 -9.72 0.59
C LEU A 87 5.70 -9.30 -0.75
N ALA A 88 4.59 -8.56 -0.74
CA ALA A 88 4.04 -7.88 -1.89
C ALA A 88 4.12 -6.36 -1.69
N LEU A 89 4.74 -5.65 -2.62
CA LEU A 89 4.83 -4.19 -2.67
C LEU A 89 3.89 -3.70 -3.77
N VAL A 90 2.84 -2.98 -3.36
CA VAL A 90 1.75 -2.58 -4.26
C VAL A 90 1.72 -1.06 -4.37
N ASP A 91 1.89 -0.53 -5.58
CA ASP A 91 1.86 0.91 -5.88
C ASP A 91 2.66 1.75 -4.86
N THR A 92 3.90 1.37 -4.59
CA THR A 92 4.74 1.98 -3.55
C THR A 92 6.15 2.29 -4.06
N GLY A 93 6.98 2.88 -3.22
CA GLY A 93 8.39 3.16 -3.49
C GLY A 93 9.29 2.72 -2.34
N ILE A 94 10.61 2.86 -2.52
CA ILE A 94 11.62 2.49 -1.50
C ILE A 94 12.53 3.65 -1.13
N ARG A 95 12.39 4.82 -1.76
CA ARG A 95 13.30 5.95 -1.56
C ARG A 95 12.74 6.94 -0.55
N VAL A 96 13.64 7.67 0.08
CA VAL A 96 13.29 8.86 0.86
C VAL A 96 12.61 9.90 -0.03
N ASP A 97 11.81 10.77 0.57
CA ASP A 97 11.28 11.92 -0.16
C ASP A 97 12.42 12.85 -0.60
N THR A 98 12.36 13.33 -1.84
CA THR A 98 13.22 14.45 -2.27
C THR A 98 12.86 15.71 -1.46
N PRO A 99 13.77 16.71 -1.39
CA PRO A 99 13.46 17.99 -0.73
C PRO A 99 12.17 18.63 -1.23
N GLU A 100 11.91 18.55 -2.54
CA GLU A 100 10.71 19.09 -3.20
C GLU A 100 9.46 18.33 -2.75
N ARG A 101 9.52 17.00 -2.68
CA ARG A 101 8.40 16.16 -2.23
C ARG A 101 8.10 16.37 -0.74
N ALA A 102 9.13 16.50 0.07
CA ALA A 102 8.99 16.82 1.49
C ALA A 102 8.36 18.22 1.70
N ALA A 103 8.77 19.23 0.90
CA ALA A 103 8.17 20.56 0.92
C ALA A 103 6.70 20.53 0.47
N GLN A 104 6.38 19.77 -0.58
CA GLN A 104 5.01 19.58 -1.05
C GLN A 104 4.11 18.95 0.01
N ARG A 105 4.59 17.91 0.73
CA ARG A 105 3.85 17.30 1.86
C ARG A 105 3.54 18.32 2.95
N LYS A 106 4.53 19.15 3.33
CA LYS A 106 4.32 20.23 4.32
C LYS A 106 3.29 21.23 3.85
N ALA A 107 3.37 21.68 2.60
CA ALA A 107 2.40 22.60 2.02
C ALA A 107 0.98 22.01 1.99
N THR A 108 0.85 20.73 1.63
CA THR A 108 -0.43 20.03 1.60
C THR A 108 -1.02 19.88 3.00
N ASN A 109 -0.20 19.54 4.01
CA ASN A 109 -0.64 19.49 5.41
C ASN A 109 -1.13 20.85 5.90
N PHE A 110 -0.39 21.92 5.59
CA PHE A 110 -0.80 23.29 5.93
C PHE A 110 -2.13 23.69 5.28
N ALA A 111 -2.29 23.35 3.99
CA ALA A 111 -3.54 23.62 3.28
C ALA A 111 -4.72 22.82 3.87
N ALA A 112 -4.52 21.56 4.22
CA ALA A 112 -5.55 20.67 4.79
C ALA A 112 -6.06 21.17 6.17
N GLN A 113 -5.23 21.91 6.93
CA GLN A 113 -5.59 22.43 8.25
C GLN A 113 -6.51 23.66 8.20
N ARG A 114 -6.71 24.28 7.03
CA ARG A 114 -7.63 25.40 6.89
C ARG A 114 -9.08 24.92 7.08
N PRO A 115 -9.93 25.72 7.78
CA PRO A 115 -11.34 25.35 7.97
C PRO A 115 -12.04 25.11 6.62
N GLY A 116 -12.75 23.99 6.49
CA GLY A 116 -13.51 23.61 5.30
C GLY A 116 -12.67 23.20 4.08
N ALA A 117 -11.33 23.15 4.20
CA ALA A 117 -10.46 22.86 3.05
C ALA A 117 -10.26 21.38 2.77
N PHE A 118 -10.44 20.51 3.77
CA PHE A 118 -10.23 19.07 3.62
C PHE A 118 -11.50 18.37 3.13
N LEU A 119 -11.41 17.76 1.95
CA LEU A 119 -12.49 17.02 1.30
C LEU A 119 -12.08 15.58 0.92
N GLY A 120 -11.01 15.06 1.55
CA GLY A 120 -10.42 13.79 1.14
C GLY A 120 -9.79 13.89 -0.26
N ILE A 121 -9.79 12.78 -0.99
CA ILE A 121 -9.45 12.75 -2.42
C ILE A 121 -10.70 13.22 -3.18
N ALA A 122 -10.86 14.54 -3.31
CA ALA A 122 -11.94 15.15 -4.06
C ALA A 122 -11.72 15.00 -5.58
N ASP A 123 -12.77 15.28 -6.38
CA ASP A 123 -12.76 15.11 -7.85
C ASP A 123 -11.51 15.68 -8.53
N ARG A 124 -11.04 16.85 -8.10
CA ARG A 124 -9.86 17.50 -8.68
C ARG A 124 -8.55 16.72 -8.47
N LEU A 125 -8.49 15.84 -7.50
CA LEU A 125 -7.33 15.02 -7.18
C LEU A 125 -7.48 13.59 -7.72
N MET A 126 -8.71 13.18 -8.05
CA MET A 126 -9.03 11.82 -8.46
C MET A 126 -8.19 11.38 -9.67
N ALA A 127 -7.97 12.28 -10.64
CA ALA A 127 -7.18 12.00 -11.84
C ALA A 127 -5.68 11.70 -11.56
N ALA A 128 -5.17 12.00 -10.36
CA ALA A 128 -3.83 11.60 -9.96
C ALA A 128 -3.78 10.19 -9.35
N TYR A 129 -4.93 9.69 -8.90
CA TYR A 129 -5.03 8.41 -8.19
C TYR A 129 -5.63 7.29 -9.04
N VAL A 130 -6.49 7.63 -9.99
CA VAL A 130 -7.29 6.69 -10.77
C VAL A 130 -6.95 6.86 -12.24
N ASP A 131 -6.90 5.75 -12.98
CA ASP A 131 -6.69 5.78 -14.42
C ASP A 131 -7.74 6.68 -15.12
N PRO A 132 -7.35 7.47 -16.13
CA PRO A 132 -8.29 8.34 -16.87
C PRO A 132 -9.52 7.61 -17.40
N SER A 133 -9.40 6.35 -17.82
CA SER A 133 -10.50 5.54 -18.33
C SER A 133 -11.53 5.16 -17.26
N ARG A 134 -11.20 5.31 -15.97
CA ARG A 134 -12.04 4.93 -14.84
C ARG A 134 -12.60 6.12 -14.05
N LEU A 135 -12.32 7.36 -14.47
CA LEU A 135 -12.78 8.57 -13.76
C LEU A 135 -14.30 8.72 -13.76
N ASP A 136 -14.97 8.19 -14.75
CA ASP A 136 -16.44 8.21 -14.86
C ASP A 136 -17.13 7.06 -14.11
N ASP A 137 -16.37 6.11 -13.58
CA ASP A 137 -16.88 5.02 -12.74
C ASP A 137 -17.26 5.57 -11.37
N LYS A 138 -18.55 5.88 -11.19
CA LYS A 138 -19.08 6.52 -9.96
C LYS A 138 -19.05 5.59 -8.75
N ASP A 139 -19.10 4.28 -8.94
CA ASP A 139 -18.97 3.32 -7.85
C ASP A 139 -17.54 3.32 -7.31
N LEU A 140 -16.53 3.26 -8.19
CA LEU A 140 -15.12 3.33 -7.82
C LEU A 140 -14.78 4.67 -7.15
N THR A 141 -15.04 5.78 -7.84
CA THR A 141 -14.67 7.12 -7.37
C THR A 141 -15.42 7.49 -6.09
N GLY A 142 -16.69 7.09 -5.98
CA GLY A 142 -17.50 7.29 -4.77
C GLY A 142 -16.97 6.49 -3.57
N ARG A 143 -16.53 5.25 -3.76
CA ARG A 143 -15.87 4.45 -2.70
C ARG A 143 -14.59 5.11 -2.20
N ILE A 144 -13.74 5.58 -3.11
CA ILE A 144 -12.49 6.28 -2.76
C ILE A 144 -12.79 7.56 -1.98
N GLN A 145 -13.74 8.37 -2.44
CA GLN A 145 -14.14 9.59 -1.76
C GLN A 145 -14.69 9.31 -0.36
N ALA A 146 -15.62 8.38 -0.25
CA ALA A 146 -16.24 8.02 1.03
C ALA A 146 -15.20 7.51 2.05
N MET A 147 -14.26 6.66 1.62
CA MET A 147 -13.16 6.17 2.44
C MET A 147 -12.30 7.31 2.96
N THR A 148 -11.83 8.18 2.09
CA THR A 148 -10.92 9.27 2.45
C THR A 148 -11.59 10.37 3.30
N GLN A 149 -12.87 10.64 3.07
CA GLN A 149 -13.66 11.58 3.87
C GLN A 149 -13.92 11.05 5.28
N ARG A 150 -14.25 9.76 5.42
CA ARG A 150 -14.49 9.09 6.71
C ARG A 150 -13.26 9.12 7.62
N LEU A 151 -12.08 8.91 7.06
CA LEU A 151 -10.80 8.95 7.81
C LEU A 151 -10.45 10.37 8.23
N GLY A 152 -10.73 11.35 7.42
CA GLY A 152 -10.70 12.75 7.78
C GLY A 152 -9.31 13.37 7.82
N ARG A 153 -9.32 14.66 8.15
CA ARG A 153 -8.14 15.53 8.12
C ARG A 153 -7.04 15.12 9.09
N GLU A 154 -7.40 14.70 10.29
CA GLU A 154 -6.41 14.41 11.33
C GLU A 154 -5.56 13.19 10.98
N VAL A 155 -6.19 12.14 10.46
CA VAL A 155 -5.50 10.96 9.93
C VAL A 155 -4.62 11.36 8.75
N PHE A 156 -5.15 12.18 7.82
CA PHE A 156 -4.36 12.67 6.69
C PHE A 156 -3.08 13.38 7.12
N VAL A 157 -3.19 14.38 7.99
CA VAL A 157 -2.04 15.17 8.44
C VAL A 157 -1.02 14.29 9.18
N ARG A 158 -1.47 13.40 10.05
CA ARG A 158 -0.63 12.44 10.77
C ARG A 158 0.16 11.58 9.79
N GLN A 159 -0.52 10.82 8.94
CA GLN A 159 0.09 9.90 7.99
C GLN A 159 0.97 10.61 6.95
N ASN A 160 0.53 11.78 6.46
CA ASN A 160 1.30 12.55 5.49
C ASN A 160 2.54 13.22 6.10
N SER A 161 2.62 13.34 7.42
CA SER A 161 3.79 13.85 8.13
C SER A 161 4.85 12.80 8.40
N LEU A 162 4.54 11.50 8.26
CA LEU A 162 5.49 10.42 8.49
C LEU A 162 6.66 10.51 7.50
N PRO A 163 7.92 10.58 7.96
CA PRO A 163 9.07 10.58 7.07
C PRO A 163 9.17 9.24 6.33
N ARG A 164 9.59 9.28 5.07
CA ARG A 164 9.89 8.08 4.28
C ARG A 164 11.38 7.78 4.40
N GLU A 165 11.70 6.53 4.72
CA GLU A 165 13.07 6.06 4.83
C GLU A 165 13.44 5.19 3.62
N ASP A 166 14.74 5.10 3.31
CA ASP A 166 15.22 4.23 2.23
C ASP A 166 15.10 2.76 2.66
N GLY A 167 14.34 1.99 1.89
CA GLY A 167 14.05 0.58 2.19
C GLY A 167 14.95 -0.41 1.48
N GLU A 168 15.86 0.03 0.60
CA GLU A 168 16.63 -0.88 -0.28
C GLU A 168 17.38 -1.94 0.51
N ALA A 169 18.14 -1.54 1.52
CA ALA A 169 18.97 -2.48 2.29
C ALA A 169 18.12 -3.54 3.02
N ALA A 170 16.99 -3.13 3.62
CA ALA A 170 16.10 -4.05 4.33
C ALA A 170 15.44 -5.06 3.38
N LEU A 171 14.96 -4.59 2.23
CA LEU A 171 14.32 -5.45 1.24
C LEU A 171 15.30 -6.42 0.57
N ARG A 172 16.53 -5.98 0.30
CA ARG A 172 17.59 -6.86 -0.24
C ARG A 172 18.02 -7.95 0.72
N ALA A 173 17.89 -7.73 2.02
CA ALA A 173 18.25 -8.70 3.04
C ALA A 173 17.18 -9.80 3.23
N LEU A 174 15.97 -9.61 2.69
CA LEU A 174 14.93 -10.64 2.75
C LEU A 174 15.29 -11.83 1.86
N SER A 175 15.11 -13.03 2.41
CA SER A 175 15.25 -14.29 1.66
C SER A 175 13.93 -14.83 1.11
N CYS A 176 12.81 -14.17 1.44
CA CYS A 176 11.49 -14.59 1.02
C CYS A 176 11.14 -14.09 -0.40
N PRO A 177 10.14 -14.72 -1.08
CA PRO A 177 9.66 -14.24 -2.37
C PRO A 177 9.05 -12.85 -2.28
N ILE A 178 9.53 -11.93 -3.14
CA ILE A 178 8.99 -10.56 -3.27
C ILE A 178 8.28 -10.43 -4.61
N VAL A 179 7.09 -9.82 -4.61
CA VAL A 179 6.38 -9.35 -5.81
C VAL A 179 6.16 -7.84 -5.74
N ILE A 180 6.35 -7.16 -6.85
CA ILE A 180 5.98 -5.76 -7.03
C ILE A 180 4.76 -5.74 -7.95
N ILE A 181 3.71 -5.04 -7.55
CA ILE A 181 2.47 -4.85 -8.34
C ILE A 181 2.26 -3.36 -8.49
N CYS A 182 2.00 -2.87 -9.70
CA CYS A 182 1.76 -1.45 -9.92
C CYS A 182 0.82 -1.21 -11.10
N GLY A 183 0.13 -0.07 -11.06
CA GLY A 183 -0.65 0.42 -12.20
C GLY A 183 0.26 0.96 -13.32
N GLU A 184 -0.13 0.69 -14.57
CA GLU A 184 0.59 1.19 -15.75
C GLU A 184 0.64 2.72 -15.77
N HIS A 185 -0.44 3.37 -15.34
CA HIS A 185 -0.62 4.82 -15.36
C HIS A 185 -0.56 5.47 -13.96
N ASP A 186 0.08 4.79 -12.99
CA ASP A 186 0.24 5.36 -11.65
C ASP A 186 1.05 6.66 -11.70
N ALA A 187 0.38 7.78 -11.40
CA ALA A 187 0.99 9.11 -11.37
C ALA A 187 1.61 9.47 -10.01
N ILE A 188 1.32 8.70 -8.95
CA ILE A 188 1.82 8.92 -7.59
C ILE A 188 3.16 8.20 -7.37
N THR A 189 3.24 6.94 -7.82
CA THR A 189 4.45 6.13 -7.80
C THR A 189 4.72 5.56 -9.19
N PRO A 190 5.24 6.40 -10.12
CA PRO A 190 5.29 6.08 -11.54
C PRO A 190 6.01 4.78 -11.86
N LEU A 191 5.57 4.11 -12.93
CA LEU A 191 6.08 2.82 -13.40
C LEU A 191 7.62 2.79 -13.52
N ALA A 192 8.25 3.89 -13.93
CA ALA A 192 9.72 3.99 -13.99
C ALA A 192 10.36 3.72 -12.62
N GLY A 193 9.80 4.26 -11.53
CA GLY A 193 10.26 4.00 -10.17
C GLY A 193 10.07 2.55 -9.73
N GLN A 194 9.07 1.85 -10.26
CA GLN A 194 8.85 0.43 -9.98
C GLN A 194 9.92 -0.44 -10.63
N TYR A 195 10.34 -0.12 -11.87
CA TYR A 195 11.47 -0.78 -12.51
C TYR A 195 12.78 -0.52 -11.76
N GLU A 196 13.02 0.72 -11.31
CA GLU A 196 14.20 1.06 -10.51
C GLU A 196 14.19 0.30 -9.18
N MET A 197 13.04 0.23 -8.49
CA MET A 197 12.88 -0.54 -7.27
C MET A 197 13.15 -2.03 -7.50
N ALA A 198 12.55 -2.64 -8.51
CA ALA A 198 12.76 -4.05 -8.85
C ALA A 198 14.24 -4.36 -9.08
N LYS A 199 14.94 -3.49 -9.85
CA LYS A 199 16.39 -3.60 -10.08
C LYS A 199 17.20 -3.44 -8.80
N ALA A 200 16.87 -2.45 -7.97
CA ALA A 200 17.58 -2.14 -6.73
C ALA A 200 17.55 -3.30 -5.74
N ILE A 201 16.39 -3.93 -5.56
CA ILE A 201 16.23 -5.04 -4.61
C ILE A 201 16.44 -6.44 -5.21
N GLY A 202 16.75 -6.53 -6.52
CA GLY A 202 16.92 -7.80 -7.21
C GLY A 202 15.63 -8.60 -7.38
N CYS A 203 14.47 -7.92 -7.36
CA CYS A 203 13.16 -8.56 -7.56
C CYS A 203 12.92 -8.83 -9.04
N SER A 204 12.67 -10.09 -9.40
CA SER A 204 12.34 -10.51 -10.77
C SER A 204 10.84 -10.53 -11.07
N HIS A 205 10.00 -10.33 -10.07
CA HIS A 205 8.55 -10.40 -10.18
C HIS A 205 7.92 -9.01 -10.09
N LEU A 206 7.85 -8.32 -11.22
CA LEU A 206 7.12 -7.07 -11.40
C LEU A 206 5.87 -7.35 -12.24
N VAL A 207 4.70 -7.06 -11.69
CA VAL A 207 3.40 -7.19 -12.34
C VAL A 207 2.87 -5.78 -12.61
N VAL A 208 2.76 -5.41 -13.87
CA VAL A 208 2.16 -4.14 -14.30
C VAL A 208 0.70 -4.40 -14.64
N ILE A 209 -0.21 -3.69 -13.99
CA ILE A 209 -1.66 -3.79 -14.23
C ILE A 209 -2.03 -2.78 -15.32
N PRO A 210 -2.43 -3.23 -16.50
CA PRO A 210 -2.77 -2.33 -17.60
C PRO A 210 -4.04 -1.53 -17.27
N ASN A 211 -4.12 -0.30 -17.80
CA ASN A 211 -5.26 0.61 -17.62
C ASN A 211 -5.65 0.83 -16.14
N ALA A 212 -4.67 0.88 -15.25
CA ALA A 212 -4.85 1.17 -13.83
C ALA A 212 -3.90 2.29 -13.39
N GLY A 213 -4.39 3.16 -12.52
CA GLY A 213 -3.64 4.22 -11.85
C GLY A 213 -3.01 3.75 -10.55
N HIS A 214 -3.06 4.61 -9.52
CA HIS A 214 -2.47 4.34 -8.21
C HIS A 214 -3.33 3.42 -7.33
N MET A 215 -4.63 3.32 -7.58
CA MET A 215 -5.54 2.55 -6.72
C MET A 215 -5.78 1.14 -7.27
N THR A 216 -4.71 0.43 -7.68
CA THR A 216 -4.84 -0.88 -8.35
C THR A 216 -5.69 -1.89 -7.60
N PRO A 217 -5.68 -1.98 -6.23
CA PRO A 217 -6.54 -2.91 -5.51
C PRO A 217 -8.04 -2.65 -5.74
N MET A 218 -8.41 -1.40 -6.00
CA MET A 218 -9.80 -0.99 -6.25
C MET A 218 -10.13 -0.88 -7.74
N GLU A 219 -9.17 -0.45 -8.57
CA GLU A 219 -9.35 -0.27 -10.01
C GLU A 219 -9.40 -1.59 -10.78
N ALA A 220 -8.56 -2.53 -10.40
CA ALA A 220 -8.41 -3.81 -11.09
C ALA A 220 -8.33 -5.00 -10.12
N PRO A 221 -9.35 -5.18 -9.24
CA PRO A 221 -9.28 -6.15 -8.15
C PRO A 221 -9.01 -7.57 -8.63
N GLY A 222 -9.59 -7.99 -9.77
CA GLY A 222 -9.37 -9.32 -10.32
C GLY A 222 -7.92 -9.56 -10.74
N ALA A 223 -7.25 -8.58 -11.34
CA ALA A 223 -5.85 -8.66 -11.74
C ALA A 223 -4.91 -8.70 -10.53
N VAL A 224 -5.16 -7.84 -9.53
CA VAL A 224 -4.40 -7.82 -8.27
C VAL A 224 -4.59 -9.13 -7.50
N ASN A 225 -5.82 -9.66 -7.40
CA ASN A 225 -6.08 -10.97 -6.79
C ASN A 225 -5.35 -12.09 -7.53
N GLY A 226 -5.32 -12.08 -8.86
CA GLY A 226 -4.57 -13.04 -9.66
C GLY A 226 -3.07 -13.01 -9.36
N ALA A 227 -2.47 -11.82 -9.28
CA ALA A 227 -1.07 -11.63 -8.95
C ALA A 227 -0.74 -12.10 -7.53
N LEU A 228 -1.55 -11.70 -6.54
CA LEU A 228 -1.38 -12.10 -5.14
C LEU A 228 -1.57 -13.61 -4.95
N ARG A 229 -2.54 -14.22 -5.61
CA ARG A 229 -2.80 -15.66 -5.56
C ARG A 229 -1.63 -16.47 -6.12
N HIS A 230 -1.10 -16.04 -7.28
CA HIS A 230 0.09 -16.66 -7.86
C HIS A 230 1.31 -16.54 -6.94
N TRP A 231 1.52 -15.37 -6.34
CA TRP A 231 2.61 -15.13 -5.40
C TRP A 231 2.44 -15.95 -4.10
N LEU A 232 1.22 -16.10 -3.56
CA LEU A 232 0.94 -16.93 -2.37
C LEU A 232 1.20 -18.43 -2.62
N SER A 233 1.07 -18.90 -3.86
CA SER A 233 1.25 -20.32 -4.22
C SER A 233 2.71 -20.74 -4.44
N ARG A 234 3.65 -19.80 -4.48
CA ARG A 234 5.08 -20.06 -4.66
C ARG A 234 5.79 -20.23 -3.33
#